data_f5d0676b4822cba3883e97d56dc0cfaf
#
_entry.id   f5d0676b4822cba3883e97d56dc0cfaf
#
_cell.length_a   1.000
_cell.length_b   1.000
_cell.length_c   1.000
_cell.angle_alpha   90.00
_cell.angle_beta   90.00
_cell.angle_gamma   90.00
#
_symmetry.space_group_name_H-M   'P 1'
#
loop_
_entity.id
_entity.type
_entity.pdbx_description
1 polymer ?
#
loop_
_entity_poly.entity_id
_entity_poly.type
_entity_poly.pdbx_seq_one_letter_code
_entity_poly.pdbx_strand_id
1 'polypeptide(L)'
;KILAHYNSWKLGHKLLCAFALASIIPLLLMQIFAFQVNRKQMTEKIDELMVSNLTQIAERVNLNMEVYTNLLYQIYTDDQIIDNVTTLTDDQETHKAVAYNQIVKRIKQYRNSDAGIRCLSIICTDGMTVTYDFETDSSLNTIWNNYSDMRQTPPYREAIDEPGMVLTDTMKFQGEENSGHFFHISKRLFDFDDLEKGSIGTVVMSVDQKILSSICGNGTTRDNSINFILNKEQTVISYPDEDFTGISVNPDLSIEEFVQVSG
;
A
#
# COMPACT_ATOMS: atom_id res chain seq x y z
N LYS A 1 5.00 67.63 9.28
CA LYS A 1 5.88 68.08 8.16
C LYS A 1 5.19 67.86 6.80
N ILE A 2 4.51 66.76 6.53
CA ILE A 2 3.81 66.44 5.27
C ILE A 2 2.67 67.44 4.98
N LEU A 3 1.85 67.77 5.99
CA LEU A 3 0.74 68.73 5.90
C LEU A 3 1.20 70.15 5.62
N ALA A 4 2.36 70.62 6.15
CA ALA A 4 2.92 71.96 5.89
C ALA A 4 3.45 72.07 4.44
N HIS A 5 3.99 71.00 3.87
CA HIS A 5 4.46 70.94 2.51
C HIS A 5 3.31 70.94 1.50
N TYR A 6 2.18 70.26 1.83
CA TYR A 6 0.96 70.25 1.02
C TYR A 6 0.30 71.60 0.91
N ASN A 7 0.40 72.44 1.96
CA ASN A 7 -0.20 73.82 1.93
C ASN A 7 0.52 74.78 0.99
N SER A 8 1.79 74.57 0.66
CA SER A 8 2.56 75.40 -0.25
C SER A 8 2.36 75.05 -1.73
N TRP A 9 1.62 74.02 -2.08
CA TRP A 9 1.39 73.58 -3.46
C TRP A 9 0.36 74.43 -4.16
N LYS A 10 0.56 74.65 -5.51
CA LYS A 10 -0.44 75.30 -6.36
C LYS A 10 -1.73 74.48 -6.42
N LEU A 11 -2.86 75.13 -6.56
CA LEU A 11 -4.20 74.53 -6.57
C LEU A 11 -4.31 73.32 -7.52
N GLY A 12 -3.70 73.44 -8.71
CA GLY A 12 -3.69 72.33 -9.68
C GLY A 12 -3.02 71.03 -9.18
N HIS A 13 -1.91 71.17 -8.44
CA HIS A 13 -1.23 70.02 -7.87
C HIS A 13 -2.05 69.33 -6.72
N LYS A 14 -2.74 70.17 -5.93
CA LYS A 14 -3.65 69.68 -4.88
C LYS A 14 -4.82 68.86 -5.46
N LEU A 15 -5.39 69.37 -6.53
CA LEU A 15 -6.49 68.77 -7.25
C LEU A 15 -6.07 67.43 -7.90
N LEU A 16 -4.90 67.41 -8.52
CA LEU A 16 -4.33 66.23 -9.15
C LEU A 16 -4.05 65.10 -8.11
N CYS A 17 -3.46 65.47 -6.96
CA CYS A 17 -3.24 64.53 -5.86
C CYS A 17 -4.56 63.98 -5.27
N ALA A 18 -5.57 64.86 -5.12
CA ALA A 18 -6.88 64.40 -4.62
C ALA A 18 -7.55 63.45 -5.59
N PHE A 19 -7.52 63.69 -6.90
CA PHE A 19 -8.04 62.75 -7.91
C PHE A 19 -7.25 61.45 -7.97
N ALA A 20 -5.91 61.51 -7.89
CA ALA A 20 -5.07 60.31 -7.88
C ALA A 20 -5.37 59.45 -6.67
N LEU A 21 -5.47 60.04 -5.47
CA LEU A 21 -5.82 59.29 -4.25
C LEU A 21 -7.24 58.70 -4.33
N ALA A 22 -8.21 59.48 -4.81
CA ALA A 22 -9.59 59.04 -4.97
C ALA A 22 -9.75 57.86 -5.97
N SER A 23 -8.86 57.76 -6.96
CA SER A 23 -8.87 56.69 -7.95
C SER A 23 -8.01 55.48 -7.54
N ILE A 24 -6.84 55.73 -6.97
CA ILE A 24 -5.87 54.64 -6.61
C ILE A 24 -6.35 53.85 -5.37
N ILE A 25 -6.87 54.53 -4.36
CA ILE A 25 -7.26 53.86 -3.11
C ILE A 25 -8.37 52.81 -3.34
N PRO A 26 -9.48 53.13 -4.02
CA PRO A 26 -10.52 52.10 -4.31
C PRO A 26 -9.98 50.97 -5.17
N LEU A 27 -9.09 51.26 -6.15
CA LEU A 27 -8.47 50.22 -6.99
C LEU A 27 -7.59 49.26 -6.17
N LEU A 28 -6.78 49.78 -5.26
CA LEU A 28 -5.95 48.99 -4.37
C LEU A 28 -6.82 48.13 -3.42
N LEU A 29 -7.86 48.71 -2.85
CA LEU A 29 -8.80 47.95 -1.99
C LEU A 29 -9.49 46.82 -2.77
N MET A 30 -9.91 47.09 -3.99
CA MET A 30 -10.52 46.08 -4.86
C MET A 30 -9.55 44.95 -5.21
N GLN A 31 -8.28 45.31 -5.51
CA GLN A 31 -7.24 44.29 -5.78
C GLN A 31 -6.94 43.45 -4.55
N ILE A 32 -6.84 44.02 -3.36
CA ILE A 32 -6.62 43.26 -2.11
C ILE A 32 -7.79 42.34 -1.87
N PHE A 33 -9.02 42.81 -2.01
CA PHE A 33 -10.24 42.00 -1.84
C PHE A 33 -10.29 40.86 -2.88
N ALA A 34 -10.08 41.16 -4.15
CA ALA A 34 -10.04 40.16 -5.22
C ALA A 34 -8.93 39.08 -4.96
N PHE A 35 -7.75 39.52 -4.51
CA PHE A 35 -6.66 38.61 -4.16
C PHE A 35 -7.05 37.65 -2.99
N GLN A 36 -7.68 38.17 -1.94
CA GLN A 36 -8.12 37.35 -0.81
C GLN A 36 -9.19 36.32 -1.22
N VAL A 37 -10.18 36.77 -2.03
CA VAL A 37 -11.22 35.89 -2.54
C VAL A 37 -10.63 34.80 -3.44
N ASN A 38 -9.78 35.17 -4.38
CA ASN A 38 -9.12 34.20 -5.27
C ASN A 38 -8.24 33.20 -4.51
N ARG A 39 -7.49 33.69 -3.51
CA ARG A 39 -6.64 32.82 -2.68
C ARG A 39 -7.50 31.78 -1.93
N LYS A 40 -8.62 32.22 -1.32
CA LYS A 40 -9.52 31.33 -0.61
C LYS A 40 -10.13 30.28 -1.55
N GLN A 41 -10.68 30.71 -2.69
CA GLN A 41 -11.25 29.80 -3.69
C GLN A 41 -10.21 28.82 -4.25
N MET A 42 -8.97 29.27 -4.45
CA MET A 42 -7.90 28.41 -4.94
C MET A 42 -7.49 27.37 -3.91
N THR A 43 -7.44 27.73 -2.63
CA THR A 43 -7.17 26.78 -1.54
C THR A 43 -8.28 25.73 -1.45
N GLU A 44 -9.56 26.16 -1.41
CA GLU A 44 -10.70 25.25 -1.36
C GLU A 44 -10.71 24.27 -2.55
N LYS A 45 -10.39 24.77 -3.74
CA LYS A 45 -10.35 23.92 -4.94
C LYS A 45 -9.18 22.93 -4.94
N ILE A 46 -8.04 23.32 -4.36
CA ILE A 46 -6.90 22.41 -4.17
C ILE A 46 -7.26 21.32 -3.19
N ASP A 47 -7.91 21.66 -2.07
CA ASP A 47 -8.34 20.69 -1.06
C ASP A 47 -9.34 19.68 -1.64
N GLU A 48 -10.33 20.14 -2.43
CA GLU A 48 -11.26 19.26 -3.14
C GLU A 48 -10.54 18.30 -4.11
N LEU A 49 -9.58 18.82 -4.86
CA LEU A 49 -8.80 18.00 -5.79
C LEU A 49 -7.92 16.98 -5.06
N MET A 50 -7.32 17.34 -3.93
CA MET A 50 -6.55 16.42 -3.08
C MET A 50 -7.43 15.30 -2.53
N VAL A 51 -8.59 15.63 -1.95
CA VAL A 51 -9.53 14.64 -1.44
C VAL A 51 -10.00 13.70 -2.56
N SER A 52 -10.36 14.25 -3.73
CA SER A 52 -10.76 13.44 -4.89
C SER A 52 -9.64 12.50 -5.34
N ASN A 53 -8.41 12.97 -5.38
CA ASN A 53 -7.25 12.16 -5.75
C ASN A 53 -6.99 11.03 -4.74
N LEU A 54 -7.00 11.34 -3.44
CA LEU A 54 -6.84 10.33 -2.40
C LEU A 54 -7.95 9.28 -2.44
N THR A 55 -9.20 9.70 -2.73
CA THR A 55 -10.31 8.76 -2.92
C THR A 55 -10.06 7.82 -4.10
N GLN A 56 -9.58 8.33 -5.24
CA GLN A 56 -9.25 7.49 -6.40
C GLN A 56 -8.09 6.52 -6.11
N ILE A 57 -7.09 6.95 -5.34
CA ILE A 57 -5.99 6.07 -4.90
C ILE A 57 -6.55 4.96 -4.01
N ALA A 58 -7.38 5.30 -3.02
CA ALA A 58 -8.00 4.33 -2.13
C ALA A 58 -8.87 3.32 -2.89
N GLU A 59 -9.66 3.76 -3.87
CA GLU A 59 -10.45 2.87 -4.73
C GLU A 59 -9.56 1.91 -5.54
N ARG A 60 -8.45 2.39 -6.09
CA ARG A 60 -7.51 1.53 -6.82
C ARG A 60 -6.83 0.51 -5.91
N VAL A 61 -6.45 0.90 -4.70
CA VAL A 61 -5.91 -0.04 -3.70
C VAL A 61 -6.96 -1.10 -3.37
N ASN A 62 -8.20 -0.72 -3.11
CA ASN A 62 -9.28 -1.65 -2.82
C ASN A 62 -9.53 -2.63 -3.96
N LEU A 63 -9.56 -2.16 -5.21
CA LEU A 63 -9.70 -3.04 -6.38
C LEU A 63 -8.57 -4.06 -6.48
N ASN A 64 -7.33 -3.69 -6.18
CA ASN A 64 -6.22 -4.65 -6.14
C ASN A 64 -6.38 -5.65 -4.99
N MET A 65 -6.83 -5.20 -3.82
CA MET A 65 -7.12 -6.10 -2.69
C MET A 65 -8.23 -7.10 -3.02
N GLU A 66 -9.26 -6.70 -3.78
CA GLU A 66 -10.29 -7.62 -4.28
C GLU A 66 -9.72 -8.68 -5.22
N VAL A 67 -8.78 -8.33 -6.11
CA VAL A 67 -8.10 -9.30 -6.99
C VAL A 67 -7.37 -10.35 -6.16
N TYR A 68 -6.61 -9.94 -5.15
CA TYR A 68 -5.88 -10.87 -4.27
C TYR A 68 -6.84 -11.74 -3.45
N THR A 69 -7.89 -11.14 -2.90
CA THR A 69 -8.91 -11.83 -2.14
C THR A 69 -9.60 -12.90 -2.99
N ASN A 70 -10.01 -12.55 -4.19
CA ASN A 70 -10.67 -13.47 -5.12
C ASN A 70 -9.73 -14.63 -5.54
N LEU A 71 -8.46 -14.33 -5.79
CA LEU A 71 -7.48 -15.36 -6.13
C LEU A 71 -7.24 -16.31 -4.95
N LEU A 72 -7.12 -15.77 -3.74
CA LEU A 72 -6.95 -16.58 -2.54
C LEU A 72 -8.17 -17.47 -2.27
N TYR A 73 -9.39 -16.97 -2.55
CA TYR A 73 -10.61 -17.79 -2.49
C TYR A 73 -10.61 -18.91 -3.51
N GLN A 74 -10.15 -18.68 -4.74
CA GLN A 74 -10.04 -19.73 -5.75
C GLN A 74 -9.08 -20.84 -5.28
N ILE A 75 -7.95 -20.47 -4.68
CA ILE A 75 -6.99 -21.44 -4.15
C ILE A 75 -7.58 -22.20 -2.94
N TYR A 76 -8.26 -21.47 -2.06
CA TYR A 76 -8.90 -22.01 -0.86
C TYR A 76 -10.02 -23.01 -1.18
N THR A 77 -10.70 -22.88 -2.31
CA THR A 77 -11.80 -23.77 -2.75
C THR A 77 -11.38 -24.72 -3.86
N ASP A 78 -10.09 -24.85 -4.14
CA ASP A 78 -9.58 -25.75 -5.17
C ASP A 78 -9.42 -27.17 -4.62
N ASP A 79 -10.35 -28.07 -4.98
CA ASP A 79 -10.36 -29.45 -4.52
C ASP A 79 -9.02 -30.17 -4.79
N GLN A 80 -8.37 -29.89 -5.95
CA GLN A 80 -7.08 -30.50 -6.24
C GLN A 80 -5.96 -30.02 -5.30
N ILE A 81 -6.02 -28.79 -4.83
CA ILE A 81 -5.07 -28.30 -3.82
C ILE A 81 -5.38 -28.96 -2.48
N ILE A 82 -6.64 -28.98 -2.07
CA ILE A 82 -7.09 -29.55 -0.78
C ILE A 82 -6.70 -31.04 -0.69
N ASP A 83 -7.04 -31.84 -1.70
CA ASP A 83 -6.72 -33.27 -1.78
C ASP A 83 -5.21 -33.54 -1.67
N ASN A 84 -4.42 -32.75 -2.40
CA ASN A 84 -2.98 -32.91 -2.37
C ASN A 84 -2.35 -32.43 -1.05
N VAL A 85 -2.88 -31.37 -0.43
CA VAL A 85 -2.44 -30.93 0.91
C VAL A 85 -2.77 -31.99 1.95
N THR A 86 -3.96 -32.57 1.90
CA THR A 86 -4.35 -33.68 2.76
C THR A 86 -3.41 -34.88 2.57
N THR A 87 -3.05 -35.21 1.31
CA THR A 87 -2.09 -36.29 1.01
C THR A 87 -0.68 -35.96 1.55
N LEU A 88 -0.25 -34.71 1.54
CA LEU A 88 1.05 -34.30 2.11
C LEU A 88 1.11 -34.49 3.62
N THR A 89 -0.01 -34.32 4.32
CA THR A 89 -0.11 -34.45 5.78
C THR A 89 -0.34 -35.89 6.23
N ASP A 90 -0.62 -36.82 5.31
CA ASP A 90 -0.77 -38.26 5.60
C ASP A 90 0.59 -38.94 5.77
N ASP A 91 0.66 -40.00 6.59
CA ASP A 91 1.93 -40.68 6.93
C ASP A 91 2.56 -41.49 5.78
N GLN A 92 1.90 -41.61 4.64
CA GLN A 92 2.39 -42.36 3.48
C GLN A 92 3.38 -41.59 2.62
N GLU A 93 4.68 -41.74 2.86
CA GLU A 93 5.76 -41.05 2.12
C GLU A 93 5.71 -41.21 0.59
N THR A 94 5.19 -42.36 0.10
CA THR A 94 5.22 -42.74 -1.33
C THR A 94 4.43 -41.76 -2.22
N HIS A 95 3.43 -41.07 -1.68
CA HIS A 95 2.56 -40.16 -2.44
C HIS A 95 2.91 -38.68 -2.27
N LYS A 96 3.71 -38.33 -1.25
CA LYS A 96 4.07 -36.92 -0.92
C LYS A 96 4.78 -36.20 -2.06
N ALA A 97 5.73 -36.83 -2.73
CA ALA A 97 6.44 -36.22 -3.85
C ALA A 97 5.52 -35.93 -5.05
N VAL A 98 4.53 -36.79 -5.29
CA VAL A 98 3.54 -36.59 -6.37
C VAL A 98 2.61 -35.44 -5.99
N ALA A 99 2.09 -35.44 -4.77
CA ALA A 99 1.22 -34.39 -4.24
C ALA A 99 1.92 -33.02 -4.26
N TYR A 100 3.18 -32.94 -3.82
CA TYR A 100 4.00 -31.73 -3.90
C TYR A 100 4.05 -31.18 -5.34
N ASN A 101 4.41 -32.02 -6.30
CA ASN A 101 4.52 -31.58 -7.70
C ASN A 101 3.17 -31.17 -8.31
N GLN A 102 2.08 -31.81 -7.90
CA GLN A 102 0.73 -31.45 -8.35
C GLN A 102 0.31 -30.09 -7.78
N ILE A 103 0.60 -29.80 -6.52
CA ILE A 103 0.36 -28.49 -5.92
C ILE A 103 1.19 -27.43 -6.65
N VAL A 104 2.48 -27.64 -6.87
CA VAL A 104 3.34 -26.68 -7.62
C VAL A 104 2.76 -26.43 -9.01
N LYS A 105 2.36 -27.49 -9.72
CA LYS A 105 1.74 -27.36 -11.05
C LYS A 105 0.44 -26.56 -10.99
N ARG A 106 -0.36 -26.74 -9.95
CA ARG A 106 -1.63 -26.06 -9.77
C ARG A 106 -1.41 -24.59 -9.42
N ILE A 107 -0.48 -24.27 -8.50
CA ILE A 107 -0.09 -22.91 -8.14
C ILE A 107 0.35 -22.11 -9.39
N LYS A 108 1.12 -22.72 -10.29
CA LYS A 108 1.56 -22.08 -11.53
C LYS A 108 0.39 -21.56 -12.40
N GLN A 109 -0.77 -22.20 -12.32
CA GLN A 109 -1.95 -21.80 -13.09
C GLN A 109 -2.61 -20.52 -12.56
N TYR A 110 -2.33 -20.18 -11.29
CA TYR A 110 -2.81 -18.95 -10.65
C TYR A 110 -1.92 -17.73 -10.91
N ARG A 111 -0.95 -17.85 -11.83
CA ARG A 111 -0.09 -16.72 -12.22
C ARG A 111 -0.91 -15.57 -12.76
N ASN A 112 -0.80 -14.41 -12.11
CA ASN A 112 -1.31 -13.14 -12.58
C ASN A 112 -0.16 -12.14 -12.61
N SER A 113 0.43 -11.93 -13.80
CA SER A 113 1.61 -11.10 -14.00
C SER A 113 1.38 -9.63 -13.66
N ASP A 114 0.12 -9.17 -13.73
CA ASP A 114 -0.20 -7.75 -13.52
C ASP A 114 -0.48 -7.43 -12.04
N ALA A 115 -0.66 -8.47 -11.23
CA ALA A 115 -1.02 -8.31 -9.82
C ALA A 115 0.19 -8.17 -8.87
N GLY A 116 1.44 -8.23 -9.35
CA GLY A 116 2.63 -8.14 -8.51
C GLY A 116 2.78 -9.26 -7.46
N ILE A 117 2.11 -10.39 -7.68
CA ILE A 117 2.22 -11.55 -6.81
C ILE A 117 3.61 -12.15 -7.00
N ARG A 118 4.41 -12.11 -5.94
CA ARG A 118 5.75 -12.67 -5.93
C ARG A 118 5.73 -14.17 -5.68
N CYS A 119 4.98 -14.60 -4.67
CA CYS A 119 5.08 -15.97 -4.19
C CYS A 119 3.72 -16.45 -3.67
N LEU A 120 3.42 -17.72 -3.95
CA LEU A 120 2.35 -18.47 -3.29
C LEU A 120 2.94 -19.63 -2.51
N SER A 121 2.59 -19.71 -1.22
CA SER A 121 3.05 -20.74 -0.31
C SER A 121 1.86 -21.43 0.34
N ILE A 122 1.91 -22.75 0.41
CA ILE A 122 1.01 -23.58 1.20
C ILE A 122 1.84 -24.22 2.30
N ILE A 123 1.49 -23.92 3.53
CA ILE A 123 2.19 -24.36 4.73
C ILE A 123 1.27 -25.36 5.44
N CYS A 124 1.63 -26.63 5.42
CA CYS A 124 0.89 -27.68 6.09
C CYS A 124 1.06 -27.58 7.62
N THR A 125 0.12 -28.17 8.35
CA THR A 125 0.15 -28.17 9.83
C THR A 125 1.33 -28.95 10.42
N ASP A 126 1.86 -29.95 9.72
CA ASP A 126 3.08 -30.67 10.09
C ASP A 126 4.37 -29.88 9.85
N GLY A 127 4.29 -28.75 9.12
CA GLY A 127 5.42 -27.86 8.76
C GLY A 127 5.95 -28.08 7.36
N MET A 128 5.45 -29.09 6.63
CA MET A 128 5.79 -29.21 5.21
C MET A 128 5.27 -27.98 4.45
N THR A 129 6.10 -27.45 3.57
CA THR A 129 5.79 -26.22 2.84
C THR A 129 5.97 -26.43 1.35
N VAL A 130 4.96 -26.05 0.57
CA VAL A 130 5.02 -26.00 -0.89
C VAL A 130 4.97 -24.53 -1.30
N THR A 131 6.06 -24.03 -1.85
CA THR A 131 6.18 -22.64 -2.27
C THR A 131 6.50 -22.58 -3.76
N TYR A 132 5.93 -21.59 -4.43
CA TYR A 132 6.29 -21.25 -5.80
C TYR A 132 6.45 -19.74 -5.95
N ASP A 133 7.62 -19.35 -6.45
CA ASP A 133 7.98 -17.95 -6.72
C ASP A 133 7.81 -17.68 -8.22
N PHE A 134 6.99 -16.69 -8.56
CA PHE A 134 6.62 -16.38 -9.94
C PHE A 134 7.68 -15.57 -10.68
N GLU A 135 8.60 -14.92 -9.97
CA GLU A 135 9.68 -14.16 -10.59
C GLU A 135 10.87 -15.05 -10.93
N THR A 136 11.28 -15.91 -9.99
CA THR A 136 12.35 -16.86 -10.24
C THR A 136 11.90 -18.09 -11.02
N ASP A 137 10.59 -18.26 -11.24
CA ASP A 137 9.93 -19.43 -11.85
C ASP A 137 10.34 -20.74 -11.16
N SER A 138 10.48 -20.72 -9.84
CA SER A 138 11.06 -21.79 -9.04
C SER A 138 10.27 -22.09 -7.78
N SER A 139 10.28 -23.35 -7.36
CA SER A 139 9.84 -23.77 -6.02
C SER A 139 11.01 -23.94 -5.03
N LEU A 140 12.25 -23.85 -5.50
CA LEU A 140 13.47 -24.03 -4.70
C LEU A 140 14.20 -22.70 -4.43
N ASN A 141 14.02 -21.71 -5.28
CA ASN A 141 14.58 -20.37 -5.11
C ASN A 141 13.44 -19.37 -4.92
N THR A 142 13.12 -19.09 -3.67
CA THR A 142 11.99 -18.25 -3.26
C THR A 142 12.40 -17.23 -2.22
N ILE A 143 11.60 -16.19 -2.00
CA ILE A 143 11.83 -15.23 -0.92
C ILE A 143 11.89 -15.88 0.47
N TRP A 144 11.33 -17.07 0.62
CA TRP A 144 11.22 -17.77 1.90
C TRP A 144 12.42 -18.68 2.22
N ASN A 145 13.43 -18.79 1.36
CA ASN A 145 14.55 -19.71 1.52
C ASN A 145 15.35 -19.54 2.82
N ASN A 146 15.32 -18.34 3.41
CA ASN A 146 16.00 -18.05 4.68
C ASN A 146 15.20 -18.47 5.93
N TYR A 147 13.99 -18.96 5.75
CA TYR A 147 13.12 -19.41 6.83
C TYR A 147 13.12 -20.95 6.91
N SER A 148 13.65 -21.48 8.00
CA SER A 148 13.68 -22.93 8.23
C SER A 148 12.31 -23.54 8.57
N ASP A 149 11.41 -22.75 9.16
CA ASP A 149 10.04 -23.12 9.49
C ASP A 149 9.12 -21.94 9.27
N MET A 150 8.33 -22.00 8.21
CA MET A 150 7.39 -20.92 7.86
C MET A 150 6.25 -20.77 8.86
N ARG A 151 5.99 -21.75 9.72
CA ARG A 151 5.00 -21.64 10.81
C ARG A 151 5.40 -20.61 11.88
N GLN A 152 6.67 -20.20 11.91
CA GLN A 152 7.15 -19.14 12.80
C GLN A 152 6.96 -17.74 12.23
N THR A 153 6.55 -17.62 10.97
CA THR A 153 6.36 -16.32 10.29
C THR A 153 5.06 -15.64 10.71
N PRO A 154 5.01 -14.29 10.72
CA PRO A 154 3.80 -13.55 11.05
C PRO A 154 2.59 -13.96 10.20
N PRO A 155 2.68 -14.10 8.84
CA PRO A 155 1.52 -14.44 8.03
C PRO A 155 0.87 -15.79 8.40
N TYR A 156 1.66 -16.76 8.84
CA TYR A 156 1.12 -18.03 9.30
C TYR A 156 0.47 -17.91 10.69
N ARG A 157 1.15 -17.27 11.64
CA ARG A 157 0.66 -17.13 13.02
C ARG A 157 -0.64 -16.36 13.09
N GLU A 158 -0.69 -15.22 12.41
CA GLU A 158 -1.89 -14.38 12.37
C GLU A 158 -3.06 -15.10 11.70
N ALA A 159 -2.80 -15.89 10.64
CA ALA A 159 -3.85 -16.69 10.00
C ALA A 159 -4.42 -17.80 10.87
N ILE A 160 -3.64 -18.32 11.83
CA ILE A 160 -4.16 -19.35 12.77
C ILE A 160 -5.07 -18.72 13.81
N ASP A 161 -4.77 -17.50 14.24
CA ASP A 161 -5.55 -16.82 15.28
C ASP A 161 -6.87 -16.25 14.73
N GLU A 162 -6.92 -15.96 13.43
CA GLU A 162 -8.08 -15.33 12.78
C GLU A 162 -8.84 -16.30 11.86
N PRO A 163 -10.18 -16.34 11.93
CA PRO A 163 -10.98 -17.22 11.08
C PRO A 163 -11.07 -16.76 9.61
N GLY A 164 -10.80 -15.48 9.36
CA GLY A 164 -10.91 -14.82 8.06
C GLY A 164 -9.64 -14.88 7.22
N MET A 165 -9.58 -14.01 6.22
CA MET A 165 -8.33 -13.65 5.57
C MET A 165 -7.61 -12.62 6.43
N VAL A 166 -6.29 -12.73 6.48
CA VAL A 166 -5.42 -11.83 7.23
C VAL A 166 -4.49 -11.13 6.26
N LEU A 167 -4.39 -9.82 6.41
CA LEU A 167 -3.39 -8.99 5.75
C LEU A 167 -2.30 -8.70 6.77
N THR A 168 -1.13 -9.27 6.57
CA THR A 168 0.06 -9.04 7.41
C THR A 168 0.87 -7.88 6.87
N ASP A 169 1.46 -7.12 7.77
CA ASP A 169 2.33 -5.98 7.45
C ASP A 169 3.47 -6.33 6.50
N THR A 170 3.99 -5.30 5.84
CA THR A 170 5.08 -5.46 4.90
C THR A 170 6.36 -5.92 5.60
N MET A 171 6.92 -7.02 5.12
CA MET A 171 8.17 -7.60 5.59
C MET A 171 9.30 -7.30 4.59
N LYS A 172 10.49 -6.99 5.13
CA LYS A 172 11.71 -6.80 4.33
C LYS A 172 12.46 -8.12 4.20
N PHE A 173 12.68 -8.54 2.96
CA PHE A 173 13.49 -9.71 2.63
C PHE A 173 14.84 -9.26 2.08
N GLN A 174 15.91 -9.97 2.46
CA GLN A 174 17.27 -9.68 2.06
C GLN A 174 17.90 -10.94 1.44
N GLY A 175 18.39 -10.81 0.22
CA GLY A 175 19.03 -11.88 -0.55
C GLY A 175 19.52 -11.35 -1.89
N GLU A 176 20.43 -12.06 -2.57
CA GLU A 176 20.98 -11.60 -3.86
C GLU A 176 19.90 -11.48 -4.95
N GLU A 177 18.99 -12.45 -5.04
CA GLU A 177 17.92 -12.49 -6.05
C GLU A 177 16.52 -12.33 -5.42
N ASN A 178 16.39 -12.43 -4.10
CA ASN A 178 15.14 -12.50 -3.36
C ASN A 178 15.02 -11.36 -2.33
N SER A 179 15.47 -10.16 -2.70
CA SER A 179 15.33 -8.96 -1.86
C SER A 179 14.08 -8.16 -2.24
N GLY A 180 13.52 -7.45 -1.28
CA GLY A 180 12.38 -6.57 -1.49
C GLY A 180 11.49 -6.45 -0.27
N HIS A 181 10.41 -5.71 -0.44
CA HIS A 181 9.39 -5.49 0.57
C HIS A 181 8.09 -6.11 0.09
N PHE A 182 7.56 -7.07 0.86
CA PHE A 182 6.35 -7.79 0.49
C PHE A 182 5.35 -7.74 1.64
N PHE A 183 4.12 -7.43 1.33
CA PHE A 183 3.01 -7.68 2.24
C PHE A 183 2.40 -9.05 1.94
N HIS A 184 1.71 -9.63 2.93
CA HIS A 184 1.21 -10.99 2.80
C HIS A 184 -0.28 -11.03 3.07
N ILE A 185 -0.97 -11.86 2.28
CA ILE A 185 -2.37 -12.19 2.51
C ILE A 185 -2.44 -13.68 2.77
N SER A 186 -3.02 -14.05 3.89
CA SER A 186 -3.04 -15.44 4.33
C SER A 186 -4.44 -15.90 4.74
N LYS A 187 -4.68 -17.20 4.61
CA LYS A 187 -5.92 -17.84 5.01
C LYS A 187 -5.68 -19.30 5.36
N ARG A 188 -6.34 -19.79 6.43
CA ARG A 188 -6.33 -21.21 6.77
C ARG A 188 -7.02 -22.05 5.69
N LEU A 189 -6.48 -23.22 5.42
CA LEU A 189 -7.08 -24.23 4.55
C LEU A 189 -7.78 -25.30 5.39
N PHE A 190 -8.94 -25.73 4.93
CA PHE A 190 -9.72 -26.78 5.52
C PHE A 190 -10.06 -27.84 4.48
N ASP A 191 -10.12 -29.09 4.92
CA ASP A 191 -10.75 -30.16 4.14
C ASP A 191 -12.27 -30.04 4.33
N PHE A 192 -12.99 -29.68 3.29
CA PHE A 192 -14.44 -29.52 3.37
C PHE A 192 -15.20 -30.83 3.44
N ASP A 193 -14.58 -31.93 3.04
CA ASP A 193 -15.15 -33.29 3.15
C ASP A 193 -14.96 -33.86 4.54
N ASP A 194 -14.00 -33.35 5.32
CA ASP A 194 -13.70 -33.78 6.67
C ASP A 194 -13.34 -32.60 7.61
N LEU A 195 -14.35 -31.83 7.97
CA LEU A 195 -14.19 -30.66 8.84
C LEU A 195 -13.77 -31.03 10.28
N GLU A 196 -13.92 -32.31 10.69
CA GLU A 196 -13.49 -32.75 12.02
C GLU A 196 -11.97 -32.74 12.17
N LYS A 197 -11.22 -32.85 11.07
CA LYS A 197 -9.75 -32.72 11.06
C LYS A 197 -9.26 -31.30 11.41
N GLY A 198 -10.14 -30.31 11.36
CA GLY A 198 -9.73 -28.92 11.53
C GLY A 198 -8.94 -28.35 10.33
N SER A 199 -8.04 -27.41 10.59
CA SER A 199 -7.21 -26.83 9.53
C SER A 199 -6.14 -27.82 9.06
N ILE A 200 -6.01 -28.01 7.76
CA ILE A 200 -4.97 -28.83 7.12
C ILE A 200 -3.72 -28.04 6.76
N GLY A 201 -3.80 -26.73 6.77
CA GLY A 201 -2.68 -25.83 6.45
C GLY A 201 -3.10 -24.37 6.34
N THR A 202 -2.20 -23.57 5.82
CA THR A 202 -2.41 -22.14 5.56
C THR A 202 -1.85 -21.79 4.18
N VAL A 203 -2.62 -21.09 3.37
CA VAL A 203 -2.11 -20.46 2.15
C VAL A 203 -1.63 -19.06 2.47
N VAL A 204 -0.45 -18.70 1.95
CA VAL A 204 0.16 -17.37 2.07
C VAL A 204 0.50 -16.87 0.68
N MET A 205 -0.06 -15.72 0.33
CA MET A 205 0.25 -14.99 -0.89
C MET A 205 1.17 -13.81 -0.52
N SER A 206 2.34 -13.75 -1.11
CA SER A 206 3.29 -12.64 -0.94
C SER A 206 3.21 -11.72 -2.14
N VAL A 207 2.97 -10.44 -1.91
CA VAL A 207 2.78 -9.42 -2.95
C VAL A 207 3.81 -8.32 -2.80
N ASP A 208 4.43 -7.92 -3.92
CA ASP A 208 5.41 -6.83 -3.93
C ASP A 208 4.73 -5.49 -3.60
N GLN A 209 5.23 -4.80 -2.57
CA GLN A 209 4.71 -3.50 -2.16
C GLN A 209 4.84 -2.43 -3.25
N LYS A 210 5.72 -2.63 -4.27
CA LYS A 210 5.86 -1.73 -5.42
C LYS A 210 4.54 -1.48 -6.16
N ILE A 211 3.63 -2.44 -6.11
CA ILE A 211 2.28 -2.26 -6.68
C ILE A 211 1.56 -1.11 -5.95
N LEU A 212 1.59 -1.09 -4.62
CA LEU A 212 0.96 -0.04 -3.83
C LEU A 212 1.65 1.31 -4.03
N SER A 213 2.98 1.33 -4.03
CA SER A 213 3.75 2.57 -4.25
C SER A 213 3.51 3.13 -5.66
N SER A 214 3.35 2.28 -6.69
CA SER A 214 3.03 2.72 -8.04
C SER A 214 1.63 3.34 -8.14
N ILE A 215 0.65 2.80 -7.42
CA ILE A 215 -0.71 3.37 -7.34
C ILE A 215 -0.65 4.75 -6.68
N CYS A 216 0.10 4.89 -5.60
CA CYS A 216 0.29 6.16 -4.89
C CYS A 216 1.04 7.19 -5.75
N GLY A 217 2.11 6.78 -6.43
CA GLY A 217 2.94 7.65 -7.26
C GLY A 217 2.21 8.20 -8.48
N ASN A 218 1.37 7.41 -9.13
CA ASN A 218 0.59 7.82 -10.30
C ASN A 218 -0.50 8.85 -9.96
N GLY A 219 -0.79 9.07 -8.68
CA GLY A 219 -1.79 10.02 -8.21
C GLY A 219 -1.22 11.38 -7.82
N THR A 220 0.09 11.63 -7.94
CA THR A 220 0.68 12.93 -7.54
C THR A 220 0.29 14.03 -8.52
N THR A 221 -0.44 15.02 -8.02
CA THR A 221 -0.89 16.20 -8.82
C THR A 221 0.10 17.37 -8.76
N ARG A 222 1.15 17.27 -7.96
CA ARG A 222 2.21 18.30 -7.80
C ARG A 222 3.58 17.64 -7.65
N ASP A 223 4.62 18.27 -8.16
CA ASP A 223 6.02 17.83 -8.09
C ASP A 223 6.55 17.61 -6.65
N ASN A 224 5.85 18.13 -5.62
CA ASN A 224 6.25 18.07 -4.21
C ASN A 224 5.21 17.36 -3.32
N SER A 225 4.26 16.61 -3.87
CA SER A 225 3.33 15.83 -3.06
C SER A 225 3.75 14.35 -3.02
N ILE A 226 3.75 13.77 -1.83
CA ILE A 226 4.05 12.36 -1.61
C ILE A 226 2.79 11.72 -1.05
N ASN A 227 2.32 10.65 -1.70
CA ASN A 227 1.24 9.82 -1.20
C ASN A 227 1.86 8.51 -0.69
N PHE A 228 1.44 8.06 0.48
CA PHE A 228 1.89 6.82 1.08
C PHE A 228 0.76 6.16 1.87
N ILE A 229 0.92 4.90 2.24
CA ILE A 229 -0.10 4.10 2.93
C ILE A 229 0.40 3.74 4.31
N LEU A 230 -0.45 3.97 5.31
CA LEU A 230 -0.24 3.54 6.70
C LEU A 230 -1.25 2.45 7.06
N ASN A 231 -0.86 1.55 7.95
CA ASN A 231 -1.79 0.67 8.65
C ASN A 231 -2.44 1.38 9.85
N LYS A 232 -3.29 0.66 10.59
CA LYS A 232 -3.98 1.19 11.78
C LYS A 232 -3.02 1.55 12.91
N GLU A 233 -1.89 0.88 12.98
CA GLU A 233 -0.83 1.05 13.96
C GLU A 233 0.16 2.16 13.59
N GLN A 234 -0.15 2.95 12.54
CA GLN A 234 0.70 4.04 12.03
C GLN A 234 2.04 3.54 11.45
N THR A 235 2.11 2.30 10.98
CA THR A 235 3.28 1.78 10.28
C THR A 235 3.15 2.01 8.78
N VAL A 236 4.23 2.43 8.14
CA VAL A 236 4.28 2.67 6.69
C VAL A 236 4.23 1.34 5.95
N ILE A 237 3.12 1.07 5.26
CA ILE A 237 2.93 -0.12 4.42
C ILE A 237 3.57 0.09 3.04
N SER A 238 3.43 1.29 2.50
CA SER A 238 3.97 1.63 1.19
C SER A 238 4.38 3.10 1.14
N TYR A 239 5.56 3.36 0.61
CA TYR A 239 6.16 4.68 0.40
C TYR A 239 6.93 4.66 -0.92
N PRO A 240 7.06 5.79 -1.66
CA PRO A 240 7.84 5.84 -2.90
C PRO A 240 9.30 5.41 -2.73
N ASP A 241 9.92 5.73 -1.61
CA ASP A 241 11.24 5.23 -1.23
C ASP A 241 11.08 4.04 -0.29
N GLU A 242 11.53 2.86 -0.75
CA GLU A 242 11.36 1.59 -0.04
C GLU A 242 12.03 1.56 1.35
N ASP A 243 13.03 2.41 1.59
CA ASP A 243 13.75 2.47 2.86
C ASP A 243 12.84 2.97 4.02
N PHE A 244 11.74 3.63 3.70
CA PHE A 244 10.75 4.09 4.70
C PHE A 244 9.63 3.08 4.95
N THR A 245 9.56 1.99 4.22
CA THR A 245 8.55 0.94 4.42
C THR A 245 8.83 0.16 5.71
N GLY A 246 7.81 -0.06 6.53
CA GLY A 246 7.92 -0.72 7.82
C GLY A 246 8.30 0.19 8.99
N ILE A 247 8.50 1.49 8.74
CA ILE A 247 8.78 2.46 9.82
C ILE A 247 7.46 2.88 10.47
N SER A 248 7.43 2.88 11.81
CA SER A 248 6.29 3.42 12.56
C SER A 248 6.39 4.94 12.60
N VAL A 249 5.34 5.60 12.13
CA VAL A 249 5.20 7.06 12.21
C VAL A 249 4.79 7.41 13.63
N ASN A 250 5.58 8.25 14.30
CA ASN A 250 5.18 8.76 15.60
C ASN A 250 3.93 9.66 15.42
N PRO A 251 2.78 9.35 16.07
CA PRO A 251 1.57 10.16 15.93
C PRO A 251 1.73 11.60 16.48
N ASP A 252 2.77 11.85 17.26
CA ASP A 252 3.09 13.18 17.80
C ASP A 252 3.93 14.04 16.83
N LEU A 253 4.48 13.42 15.76
CA LEU A 253 5.17 14.15 14.68
C LEU A 253 4.16 14.60 13.62
N SER A 254 4.24 15.86 13.21
CA SER A 254 3.52 16.29 12.02
C SER A 254 4.04 15.54 10.80
N ILE A 255 3.19 15.36 9.78
CA ILE A 255 3.60 14.71 8.51
C ILE A 255 4.80 15.46 7.90
N GLU A 256 4.87 16.79 8.06
CA GLU A 256 6.00 17.61 7.60
C GLU A 256 7.30 17.29 8.34
N GLU A 257 7.24 17.03 9.66
CA GLU A 257 8.40 16.63 10.46
C GLU A 257 8.84 15.20 10.11
N PHE A 258 7.90 14.29 9.82
CA PHE A 258 8.21 12.94 9.34
C PHE A 258 8.98 12.98 8.01
N VAL A 259 8.52 13.79 7.05
CA VAL A 259 9.19 13.96 5.74
C VAL A 259 10.58 14.60 5.90
N GLN A 260 10.79 15.52 6.85
CA GLN A 260 12.10 16.13 7.11
C GLN A 260 13.09 15.18 7.79
N VAL A 261 12.63 14.27 8.65
CA VAL A 261 13.49 13.26 9.30
C VAL A 261 13.87 12.15 8.32
N SER A 262 13.03 11.90 7.32
CA SER A 262 13.21 10.87 6.32
C SER A 262 13.94 11.33 5.04
N GLY A 263 14.21 12.61 4.88
CA GLY A 263 15.03 13.24 3.81
C GLY A 263 16.39 13.60 4.32
#